data_a6f35f1d45d239410935615323d68dd0
#
_entry.id   a6f35f1d45d239410935615323d68dd0
#
_cell.length_a   1.000
_cell.length_b   1.000
_cell.length_c   1.000
_cell.angle_alpha   90.00
_cell.angle_beta   90.00
_cell.angle_gamma   90.00
#
_symmetry.space_group_name_H-M   'P 1'
#
loop_
_entity.id
_entity.type
_entity.pdbx_description
1 polymer ?
#
loop_
_entity_poly.entity_id
_entity_poly.type
_entity_poly.pdbx_seq_one_letter_code
_entity_poly.pdbx_strand_id
1 'polypeptide(L)'
;MIEIICGDKGKGKTKELLDKVNSSIKGNEGSIVFLDKSQKHMYELNNQVRLINVMDYPIDNCDEFLGFICGIISQDHDLEEMYLDSFLTIASLDDEEIGRAHV
;
A
#
# COMPACT_ATOMS: atom_id res chain seq x y z
N MET A 1 -15.73 -0.50 -3.52
CA MET A 1 -14.58 -0.44 -4.46
C MET A 1 -13.32 -0.12 -3.67
N ILE A 2 -12.26 -0.84 -3.95
CA ILE A 2 -10.98 -0.63 -3.26
C ILE A 2 -10.16 0.38 -4.06
N GLU A 3 -9.61 1.38 -3.38
CA GLU A 3 -8.76 2.39 -4.01
C GLU A 3 -7.30 2.06 -3.72
N ILE A 4 -6.48 2.01 -4.77
CA ILE A 4 -5.05 1.77 -4.66
C ILE A 4 -4.32 3.08 -4.92
N ILE A 5 -3.55 3.54 -3.95
CA ILE A 5 -2.89 4.84 -4.00
C ILE A 5 -1.37 4.62 -3.94
N CYS A 6 -0.68 5.08 -5.00
CA CYS A 6 0.77 4.93 -5.10
C CYS A 6 1.46 6.22 -4.73
N GLY A 7 2.56 6.11 -3.99
CA GLY A 7 3.38 7.27 -3.68
C GLY A 7 4.17 7.74 -4.89
N ASP A 8 4.36 9.06 -4.97
CA ASP A 8 5.16 9.66 -6.03
C ASP A 8 6.65 9.59 -5.68
N LYS A 9 7.49 9.65 -6.71
CA LYS A 9 8.94 9.70 -6.56
C LYS A 9 9.37 11.10 -6.09
N GLY A 10 10.46 11.14 -5.32
CA GLY A 10 11.08 12.40 -4.95
C GLY A 10 11.18 12.61 -3.46
N LYS A 11 11.94 13.64 -3.07
CA LYS A 11 12.15 13.97 -1.68
C LYS A 11 10.84 14.44 -1.02
N GLY A 12 10.59 13.98 0.19
CA GLY A 12 9.42 14.39 0.96
C GLY A 12 8.14 13.69 0.56
N LYS A 13 8.14 12.88 -0.47
CA LYS A 13 6.92 12.23 -0.94
C LYS A 13 6.42 11.12 -0.01
N THR A 14 7.34 10.45 0.68
CA THR A 14 6.94 9.47 1.68
C THR A 14 6.17 10.14 2.81
N LYS A 15 6.64 11.29 3.27
CA LYS A 15 5.94 12.03 4.32
C LYS A 15 4.55 12.46 3.86
N GLU A 16 4.43 12.95 2.62
CA GLU A 16 3.14 13.33 2.06
C GLU A 16 2.18 12.13 2.03
N LEU A 17 2.70 10.96 1.65
CA LEU A 17 1.89 9.75 1.61
C LEU A 17 1.43 9.34 3.01
N LEU A 18 2.32 9.40 3.99
CA LEU A 18 1.98 9.08 5.38
C LEU A 18 0.93 10.04 5.93
N ASP A 19 1.06 11.33 5.64
CA ASP A 19 0.09 12.33 6.06
C ASP A 19 -1.28 12.06 5.43
N LYS A 20 -1.28 11.67 4.15
CA LYS A 20 -2.52 11.35 3.45
C LYS A 20 -3.22 10.15 4.07
N VAL A 21 -2.46 9.09 4.37
CA VAL A 21 -3.00 7.90 5.02
C VAL A 21 -3.62 8.25 6.36
N ASN A 22 -2.88 8.99 7.18
CA ASN A 22 -3.35 9.34 8.52
C ASN A 22 -4.58 10.24 8.48
N SER A 23 -4.70 11.08 7.45
CA SER A 23 -5.86 11.94 7.28
C SER A 23 -7.10 11.17 6.82
N SER A 24 -6.91 10.14 6.00
CA SER A 24 -8.04 9.40 5.44
C SER A 24 -8.77 8.54 6.46
N ILE A 25 -8.12 8.23 7.59
CA ILE A 25 -8.73 7.39 8.64
C ILE A 25 -10.03 8.00 9.15
N LYS A 26 -10.08 9.31 9.24
CA LYS A 26 -11.24 10.01 9.81
C LYS A 26 -12.51 9.82 8.99
N GLY A 27 -12.37 9.55 7.70
CA GLY A 27 -13.51 9.40 6.81
C GLY A 27 -13.84 7.96 6.44
N ASN A 28 -13.03 7.01 6.89
CA ASN A 28 -13.17 5.61 6.50
C ASN A 28 -13.63 4.75 7.65
N GLU A 29 -14.59 3.88 7.37
CA GLU A 29 -15.06 2.89 8.32
C GLU A 29 -14.41 1.53 8.08
N GLY A 30 -13.78 1.34 6.92
CA GLY A 30 -13.14 0.09 6.56
C GLY A 30 -11.65 0.06 6.86
N SER A 31 -11.00 -1.01 6.41
CA SER A 31 -9.58 -1.23 6.64
C SER A 31 -8.72 -0.43 5.69
N ILE A 32 -7.56 0.00 6.17
CA ILE A 32 -6.54 0.67 5.36
C ILE A 32 -5.24 -0.11 5.52
N VAL A 33 -4.59 -0.42 4.40
CA VAL A 33 -3.33 -1.16 4.37
C VAL A 33 -2.27 -0.27 3.75
N PHE A 34 -1.08 -0.26 4.33
CA PHE A 34 0.09 0.45 3.81
C PHE A 34 1.19 -0.56 3.55
N LEU A 35 1.59 -0.70 2.29
CA LEU A 35 2.68 -1.60 1.89
C LEU A 35 3.98 -0.80 1.78
N ASP A 36 4.99 -1.25 2.50
CA ASP A 36 6.29 -0.60 2.57
C ASP A 36 7.38 -1.64 2.37
N LYS A 37 8.59 -1.18 2.14
CA LYS A 37 9.77 -2.03 2.04
C LYS A 37 10.46 -2.27 3.39
N SER A 38 9.94 -1.67 4.44
CA SER A 38 10.49 -1.79 5.79
C SER A 38 9.42 -1.44 6.81
N GLN A 39 9.76 -1.53 8.10
CA GLN A 39 8.86 -1.14 9.16
C GLN A 39 9.26 0.19 9.82
N LYS A 40 10.17 0.93 9.19
CA LYS A 40 10.70 2.16 9.80
C LYS A 40 9.65 3.24 10.00
N HIS A 41 8.57 3.21 9.24
CA HIS A 41 7.49 4.20 9.34
C HIS A 41 6.34 3.76 10.25
N MET A 42 6.50 2.63 10.92
CA MET A 42 5.45 2.05 11.76
C MET A 42 4.91 3.04 12.79
N TYR A 43 5.78 3.82 13.40
CA TYR A 43 5.38 4.76 14.45
C TYR A 43 4.83 6.08 13.91
N GLU A 44 4.98 6.32 12.61
CA GLU A 44 4.45 7.52 11.96
C GLU A 44 3.03 7.30 11.45
N LEU A 45 2.57 6.06 11.40
CA LEU A 45 1.23 5.71 10.95
C LEU A 45 0.31 5.53 12.16
N ASN A 46 -0.95 5.93 11.97
CA ASN A 46 -1.98 5.64 12.94
C ASN A 46 -2.09 4.12 13.12
N ASN A 47 -2.33 3.67 14.35
CA ASN A 47 -2.39 2.24 14.65
C ASN A 47 -3.58 1.52 14.01
N GLN A 48 -4.52 2.25 13.44
CA GLN A 48 -5.64 1.66 12.69
C GLN A 48 -5.22 1.27 11.27
N VAL A 49 -4.06 1.76 10.80
CA VAL A 49 -3.53 1.39 9.50
C VAL A 49 -2.66 0.14 9.67
N ARG A 50 -2.90 -0.87 8.84
CA ARG A 50 -2.09 -2.07 8.86
C ARG A 50 -0.87 -1.87 7.96
N LEU A 51 0.31 -1.86 8.56
CA LEU A 51 1.58 -1.79 7.84
C LEU A 51 2.03 -3.20 7.49
N ILE A 52 2.33 -3.42 6.21
CA ILE A 52 2.87 -4.69 5.75
C ILE A 52 4.24 -4.41 5.14
N ASN A 53 5.27 -5.06 5.69
CA ASN A 53 6.61 -5.01 5.13
C ASN A 53 6.73 -6.08 4.04
N VAL A 54 6.71 -5.64 2.78
CA VAL A 54 6.74 -6.54 1.63
C VAL A 54 8.01 -7.38 1.61
N MET A 55 9.10 -6.87 2.19
CA MET A 55 10.36 -7.59 2.21
C MET A 55 10.36 -8.81 3.14
N ASP A 56 9.34 -8.96 3.99
CA ASP A 56 9.19 -10.15 4.83
C ASP A 56 8.67 -11.36 4.05
N TYR A 57 8.28 -11.18 2.79
CA TYR A 57 7.67 -12.21 1.96
C TYR A 57 8.52 -12.50 0.73
N PRO A 58 8.45 -13.72 0.18
CA PRO A 58 9.28 -14.10 -0.97
C PRO A 58 8.71 -13.59 -2.29
N ILE A 59 8.76 -12.28 -2.48
CA ILE A 59 8.24 -11.62 -3.67
C ILE A 59 9.43 -11.13 -4.50
N ASP A 60 9.62 -11.75 -5.69
CA ASP A 60 10.79 -11.47 -6.52
C ASP A 60 10.47 -10.77 -7.84
N ASN A 61 9.20 -10.70 -8.23
CA ASN A 61 8.83 -10.12 -9.51
C ASN A 61 7.43 -9.52 -9.46
N CYS A 62 7.04 -8.86 -10.55
CA CYS A 62 5.74 -8.18 -10.64
C CYS A 62 4.55 -9.10 -10.48
N ASP A 63 4.63 -10.29 -11.10
CA ASP A 63 3.51 -11.23 -11.04
C ASP A 63 3.28 -11.71 -9.61
N GLU A 64 4.35 -11.97 -8.89
CA GLU A 64 4.25 -12.37 -7.49
C GLU A 64 3.70 -11.23 -6.64
N PHE A 65 4.12 -10.00 -6.91
CA PHE A 65 3.61 -8.85 -6.19
C PHE A 65 2.13 -8.64 -6.45
N LEU A 66 1.69 -8.78 -7.70
CA LEU A 66 0.27 -8.68 -8.02
C LEU A 66 -0.54 -9.75 -7.31
N GLY A 67 -0.03 -10.98 -7.27
CA GLY A 67 -0.67 -12.06 -6.52
C GLY A 67 -0.79 -11.75 -5.04
N PHE A 68 0.25 -11.14 -4.48
CA PHE A 68 0.27 -10.73 -3.09
C PHE A 68 -0.82 -9.69 -2.81
N ILE A 69 -0.93 -8.68 -3.65
CA ILE A 69 -1.97 -7.65 -3.54
C ILE A 69 -3.35 -8.28 -3.66
N CYS A 70 -3.55 -9.13 -4.63
CA CYS A 70 -4.83 -9.80 -4.82
C CYS A 70 -5.19 -10.67 -3.63
N GLY A 71 -4.21 -11.31 -3.01
CA GLY A 71 -4.42 -12.10 -1.81
C GLY A 71 -4.91 -11.25 -0.64
N ILE A 72 -4.32 -10.06 -0.46
CA ILE A 72 -4.76 -9.14 0.58
C ILE A 72 -6.21 -8.73 0.34
N ILE A 73 -6.52 -8.34 -0.89
CA ILE A 73 -7.86 -7.90 -1.27
C ILE A 73 -8.89 -9.00 -1.03
N SER A 74 -8.55 -10.24 -1.37
CA SER A 74 -9.49 -11.35 -1.24
C SER A 74 -9.80 -11.71 0.20
N GLN A 75 -8.89 -11.39 1.12
CA GLN A 75 -9.01 -11.77 2.54
C GLN A 75 -9.69 -10.70 3.40
N ASP A 76 -9.69 -9.47 2.96
CA ASP A 76 -10.18 -8.36 3.77
C ASP A 76 -11.38 -7.72 3.08
N HIS A 77 -12.58 -8.16 3.48
CA HIS A 77 -13.83 -7.66 2.91
C HIS A 77 -14.10 -6.19 3.28
N ASP A 78 -13.44 -5.69 4.32
CA ASP A 78 -13.61 -4.31 4.77
C ASP A 78 -12.56 -3.37 4.19
N LEU A 79 -11.65 -3.87 3.38
CA LEU A 79 -10.57 -3.07 2.81
C LEU A 79 -11.11 -1.98 1.89
N GLU A 80 -10.78 -0.74 2.19
CA GLU A 80 -11.20 0.41 1.39
C GLU A 80 -10.05 1.06 0.64
N GLU A 81 -8.88 1.14 1.27
CA GLU A 81 -7.71 1.78 0.67
C GLU A 81 -6.46 0.96 0.89
N MET A 82 -5.62 0.93 -0.12
CA MET A 82 -4.31 0.31 -0.08
C MET A 82 -3.29 1.31 -0.59
N TYR A 83 -2.30 1.62 0.24
CA TYR A 83 -1.24 2.56 -0.10
C TYR A 83 0.04 1.81 -0.42
N LEU A 84 0.74 2.25 -1.46
CA LEU A 84 2.00 1.64 -1.88
C LEU A 84 3.10 2.69 -1.82
N ASP A 85 4.19 2.37 -1.12
CA ASP A 85 5.37 3.23 -1.11
C ASP A 85 5.91 3.34 -2.55
N SER A 86 6.42 4.52 -2.89
CA SER A 86 6.98 4.80 -4.21
C SER A 86 8.09 3.84 -4.60
N PHE A 87 8.87 3.35 -3.64
CA PHE A 87 9.91 2.37 -3.90
C PHE A 87 9.33 1.08 -4.50
N LEU A 88 8.20 0.63 -3.99
CA LEU A 88 7.55 -0.58 -4.50
C LEU A 88 7.05 -0.37 -5.92
N THR A 89 6.52 0.81 -6.19
CA THR A 89 6.04 1.15 -7.53
C THR A 89 7.20 1.12 -8.54
N ILE A 90 8.34 1.69 -8.17
CA ILE A 90 9.51 1.74 -9.04
C ILE A 90 10.11 0.35 -9.26
N ALA A 91 10.20 -0.44 -8.20
CA ALA A 91 10.92 -1.71 -8.23
C ALA A 91 10.12 -2.84 -8.85
N SER A 92 8.79 -2.78 -8.78
CA SER A 92 7.96 -3.94 -9.02
C SER A 92 6.84 -3.74 -10.04
N LEU A 93 6.24 -2.54 -10.13
CA LEU A 93 5.04 -2.34 -10.92
C LEU A 93 5.07 -1.02 -11.67
N ASP A 94 4.40 -0.98 -12.82
CA ASP A 94 4.01 0.27 -13.45
C ASP A 94 2.51 0.53 -13.16
N ASP A 95 2.02 1.70 -13.58
CA ASP A 95 0.64 2.09 -13.29
C ASP A 95 -0.39 1.15 -13.93
N GLU A 96 -0.06 0.59 -15.10
CA GLU A 96 -0.95 -0.32 -15.79
C GLU A 96 -1.12 -1.62 -15.02
N GLU A 97 -0.03 -2.17 -14.49
CA GLU A 97 -0.09 -3.41 -13.72
C GLU A 97 -0.84 -3.22 -12.41
N ILE A 98 -0.65 -2.07 -11.77
CA ILE A 98 -1.39 -1.72 -10.55
C ILE A 98 -2.88 -1.61 -10.88
N GLY A 99 -3.22 -1.03 -12.03
CA GLY A 99 -4.60 -0.91 -12.47
C GLY A 99 -5.27 -2.26 -12.64
N ARG A 100 -4.52 -3.29 -13.09
CA ARG A 100 -5.08 -4.64 -13.24
C ARG A 100 -5.41 -5.29 -11.89
N ALA A 101 -4.72 -4.90 -10.82
CA ALA A 101 -5.00 -5.40 -9.49
C ALA A 101 -6.18 -4.69 -8.83
N HIS A 102 -6.62 -3.58 -9.40
CA HIS A 102 -7.71 -2.78 -8.87
C HIS A 102 -9.04 -3.37 -9.32
N VAL A 103 -9.73 -3.99 -8.40
CA VAL A 103 -10.99 -4.70 -8.68
C VAL A 103 -12.15 -4.03 -8.00
#